data_d0b34f2ece1547bd706021608e094e19
#
_entry.id   d0b34f2ece1547bd706021608e094e19
#
_cell.length_a   1.000
_cell.length_b   1.000
_cell.length_c   1.000
_cell.angle_alpha   90.00
_cell.angle_beta   90.00
_cell.angle_gamma   90.00
#
_symmetry.space_group_name_H-M   'P 1'
#
loop_
_entity.id
_entity.type
_entity.pdbx_description
1 polymer ?
#
loop_
_entity_poly.entity_id
_entity_poly.type
_entity_poly.pdbx_seq_one_letter_code
_entity_poly.pdbx_strand_id
1 'polypeptide(L)'
;LSGRVLVVDDNKVIRQLIRVNLELEGFEVVTAADGAECLEIVHQVRPDVITLDVVMPRLDGLHTASRLRADARMCHVPVAIISACTQYEMDSGKALGVDAFLAKPFEPVDLVELVRRLMRQGAAGAAAPGDAEPVVGPTG
;
A
#
# COMPACT_ATOMS: atom_id res chain seq x y z
N LEU A 1 3.81 15.66 -9.97
CA LEU A 1 2.62 15.48 -9.21
C LEU A 1 2.75 14.41 -8.20
N SER A 2 2.23 14.67 -7.09
CA SER A 2 2.18 13.69 -6.03
C SER A 2 0.92 12.87 -6.16
N GLY A 3 0.71 11.93 -5.34
CA GLY A 3 -0.49 11.13 -5.32
C GLY A 3 -1.05 11.05 -3.93
N ARG A 4 -2.09 10.27 -3.79
CA ARG A 4 -2.76 10.07 -2.51
C ARG A 4 -2.43 8.69 -1.96
N VAL A 5 -2.01 8.64 -0.71
CA VAL A 5 -1.63 7.39 -0.04
C VAL A 5 -2.59 7.16 1.11
N LEU A 6 -3.13 5.95 1.19
CA LEU A 6 -3.93 5.53 2.34
C LEU A 6 -3.01 4.72 3.24
N VAL A 7 -2.77 5.21 4.45
CA VAL A 7 -1.85 4.61 5.41
C VAL A 7 -2.66 3.92 6.50
N VAL A 8 -2.49 2.60 6.62
CA VAL A 8 -3.27 1.77 7.54
C VAL A 8 -2.33 1.14 8.57
N ASP A 9 -2.42 1.58 9.81
CA ASP A 9 -1.58 1.08 10.90
C ASP A 9 -2.28 1.37 12.22
N ASP A 10 -2.37 0.40 13.11
CA ASP A 10 -3.05 0.60 14.36
C ASP A 10 -2.21 1.33 15.39
N ASN A 11 -0.90 1.42 15.19
CA ASN A 11 -0.02 2.15 16.08
C ASN A 11 -0.03 3.62 15.70
N LYS A 12 -0.55 4.47 16.59
CA LYS A 12 -0.71 5.89 16.29
C LYS A 12 0.62 6.57 15.99
N VAL A 13 1.68 6.20 16.70
CA VAL A 13 3.00 6.83 16.51
C VAL A 13 3.55 6.48 15.14
N ILE A 14 3.49 5.22 14.76
CA ILE A 14 3.97 4.77 13.45
C ILE A 14 3.13 5.39 12.33
N ARG A 15 1.82 5.43 12.53
CA ARG A 15 0.90 6.01 11.54
C ARG A 15 1.24 7.48 11.28
N GLN A 16 1.50 8.25 12.36
CA GLN A 16 1.88 9.64 12.23
C GLN A 16 3.27 9.81 11.60
N LEU A 17 4.21 8.93 11.94
CA LEU A 17 5.54 8.96 11.36
C LEU A 17 5.46 8.77 9.85
N ILE A 18 4.71 7.79 9.40
CA ILE A 18 4.54 7.53 7.98
C ILE A 18 3.87 8.73 7.30
N ARG A 19 2.80 9.24 7.92
CA ARG A 19 2.06 10.36 7.37
C ARG A 19 2.94 11.59 7.18
N VAL A 20 3.66 11.98 8.24
CA VAL A 20 4.47 13.19 8.20
C VAL A 20 5.55 13.08 7.13
N ASN A 21 6.22 11.94 7.07
CA ASN A 21 7.29 11.78 6.08
C ASN A 21 6.77 11.83 4.65
N LEU A 22 5.61 11.27 4.39
CA LEU A 22 5.02 11.31 3.05
C LEU A 22 4.49 12.70 2.72
N GLU A 23 3.88 13.39 3.68
CA GLU A 23 3.39 14.75 3.44
C GLU A 23 4.52 15.71 3.16
N LEU A 24 5.66 15.55 3.84
CA LEU A 24 6.83 16.38 3.58
C LEU A 24 7.33 16.25 2.14
N GLU A 25 7.06 15.12 1.51
CA GLU A 25 7.47 14.88 0.13
C GLU A 25 6.37 15.24 -0.87
N GLY A 26 5.29 15.83 -0.40
CA GLY A 26 4.23 16.32 -1.28
C GLY A 26 3.07 15.38 -1.50
N PHE A 27 3.05 14.21 -0.87
CA PHE A 27 1.92 13.30 -1.01
C PHE A 27 0.74 13.74 -0.17
N GLU A 28 -0.45 13.49 -0.65
CA GLU A 28 -1.65 13.63 0.15
C GLU A 28 -1.84 12.32 0.92
N VAL A 29 -2.08 12.40 2.23
CA VAL A 29 -2.16 11.20 3.06
C VAL A 29 -3.49 11.15 3.80
N VAL A 30 -4.16 10.00 3.71
CA VAL A 30 -5.33 9.70 4.52
C VAL A 30 -4.97 8.48 5.35
N THR A 31 -5.41 8.44 6.60
CA THR A 31 -5.03 7.36 7.51
C THR A 31 -6.24 6.54 7.95
N ALA A 32 -5.98 5.27 8.28
CA ALA A 32 -6.97 4.39 8.88
C ALA A 32 -6.28 3.62 10.00
N ALA A 33 -7.00 3.32 11.06
CA ALA A 33 -6.42 2.70 12.24
C ALA A 33 -6.44 1.16 12.18
N ASP A 34 -7.19 0.58 11.27
CA ASP A 34 -7.23 -0.87 11.09
C ASP A 34 -7.81 -1.22 9.72
N GLY A 35 -7.84 -2.52 9.43
CA GLY A 35 -8.31 -2.97 8.13
C GLY A 35 -9.79 -2.72 7.88
N ALA A 36 -10.61 -2.79 8.93
CA ALA A 36 -12.03 -2.54 8.76
C ALA A 36 -12.29 -1.09 8.35
N GLU A 37 -11.63 -0.16 9.02
CA GLU A 37 -11.74 1.26 8.65
C GLU A 37 -11.22 1.49 7.24
N CYS A 38 -10.12 0.83 6.88
CA CYS A 38 -9.57 0.94 5.53
C CYS A 38 -10.63 0.60 4.49
N LEU A 39 -11.32 -0.53 4.68
CA LEU A 39 -12.32 -0.97 3.71
C LEU A 39 -13.54 -0.07 3.71
N GLU A 40 -13.86 0.57 4.85
CA GLU A 40 -14.97 1.50 4.92
C GLU A 40 -14.73 2.76 4.10
N ILE A 41 -13.50 3.24 4.04
CA ILE A 41 -13.21 4.54 3.44
C ILE A 41 -12.52 4.48 2.09
N VAL A 42 -12.01 3.31 1.70
CA VAL A 42 -11.13 3.20 0.54
C VAL A 42 -11.78 3.69 -0.76
N HIS A 43 -13.06 3.46 -0.95
CA HIS A 43 -13.73 3.88 -2.17
C HIS A 43 -13.93 5.39 -2.24
N GLN A 44 -14.08 6.04 -1.09
CA GLN A 44 -14.19 7.50 -1.04
C GLN A 44 -12.81 8.15 -1.15
N VAL A 45 -11.81 7.54 -0.55
CA VAL A 45 -10.44 8.07 -0.56
C VAL A 45 -9.83 7.96 -1.94
N ARG A 46 -10.05 6.84 -2.63
CA ARG A 46 -9.50 6.58 -3.96
C ARG A 46 -7.99 6.76 -3.98
N PRO A 47 -7.29 5.96 -3.19
CA PRO A 47 -5.84 6.10 -3.08
C PRO A 47 -5.12 5.60 -4.32
N ASP A 48 -3.93 6.15 -4.54
CA ASP A 48 -3.03 5.67 -5.58
C ASP A 48 -2.11 4.58 -5.06
N VAL A 49 -1.88 4.54 -3.75
CA VAL A 49 -1.07 3.52 -3.08
C VAL A 49 -1.67 3.30 -1.70
N ILE A 50 -1.66 2.05 -1.23
CA ILE A 50 -2.11 1.71 0.12
C ILE A 50 -0.95 1.06 0.85
N THR A 51 -0.66 1.52 2.08
CA THR A 51 0.30 0.84 2.95
C THR A 51 -0.47 0.19 4.09
N LEU A 52 -0.13 -1.08 4.40
CA LEU A 52 -0.84 -1.87 5.40
C LEU A 52 0.12 -2.47 6.41
N ASP A 53 -0.17 -2.27 7.70
CA ASP A 53 0.41 -3.10 8.74
C ASP A 53 -0.31 -4.44 8.72
N VAL A 54 0.33 -5.50 9.23
CA VAL A 54 -0.30 -6.81 9.27
C VAL A 54 -1.09 -7.03 10.54
N VAL A 55 -0.47 -6.83 11.72
CA VAL A 55 -1.11 -7.14 12.98
C VAL A 55 -1.93 -5.95 13.45
N MET A 56 -3.24 -6.03 13.25
CA MET A 56 -4.16 -4.96 13.62
C MET A 56 -5.44 -5.57 14.17
N PRO A 57 -6.15 -4.85 15.07
CA PRO A 57 -7.45 -5.33 15.54
C PRO A 57 -8.51 -5.23 14.45
N ARG A 58 -9.60 -5.87 14.66
CA ARG A 58 -10.78 -5.95 13.79
C ARG A 58 -10.52 -6.67 12.48
N LEU A 59 -9.54 -6.25 11.69
CA LEU A 59 -9.21 -6.93 10.45
C LEU A 59 -7.73 -6.67 10.16
N ASP A 60 -6.93 -7.73 10.10
CA ASP A 60 -5.49 -7.61 9.89
C ASP A 60 -5.16 -7.25 8.44
N GLY A 61 -3.88 -6.93 8.21
CA GLY A 61 -3.45 -6.45 6.90
C GLY A 61 -3.55 -7.48 5.79
N LEU A 62 -3.32 -8.76 6.09
CA LEU A 62 -3.40 -9.79 5.06
C LEU A 62 -4.85 -10.00 4.61
N HIS A 63 -5.78 -10.02 5.55
CA HIS A 63 -7.20 -10.11 5.20
C HIS A 63 -7.66 -8.86 4.45
N THR A 64 -7.15 -7.69 4.85
CA THR A 64 -7.47 -6.44 4.18
C THR A 64 -6.97 -6.48 2.73
N ALA A 65 -5.74 -6.94 2.52
CA ALA A 65 -5.18 -7.06 1.18
C ALA A 65 -6.01 -8.01 0.32
N SER A 66 -6.44 -9.12 0.90
CA SER A 66 -7.29 -10.08 0.19
C SER A 66 -8.60 -9.44 -0.27
N ARG A 67 -9.24 -8.66 0.63
CA ARG A 67 -10.47 -7.96 0.28
C ARG A 67 -10.25 -6.92 -0.81
N LEU A 68 -9.14 -6.20 -0.75
CA LEU A 68 -8.82 -5.20 -1.78
C LEU A 68 -8.60 -5.85 -3.14
N ARG A 69 -7.93 -6.98 -3.17
CA ARG A 69 -7.68 -7.69 -4.44
C ARG A 69 -8.97 -8.28 -5.03
N ALA A 70 -9.93 -8.59 -4.19
CA ALA A 70 -11.23 -9.11 -4.64
C ALA A 70 -12.18 -7.99 -5.08
N ASP A 71 -11.85 -6.73 -4.82
CA ASP A 71 -12.70 -5.59 -5.14
C ASP A 71 -12.34 -5.06 -6.52
N ALA A 72 -13.30 -5.09 -7.45
CA ALA A 72 -13.05 -4.71 -8.84
C ALA A 72 -12.53 -3.28 -8.99
N ARG A 73 -12.88 -2.38 -8.05
CA ARG A 73 -12.45 -0.99 -8.13
C ARG A 73 -11.09 -0.76 -7.49
N MET A 74 -10.65 -1.69 -6.63
CA MET A 74 -9.40 -1.51 -5.86
C MET A 74 -8.33 -2.51 -6.23
N CYS A 75 -8.65 -3.54 -7.00
CA CYS A 75 -7.71 -4.64 -7.24
C CYS A 75 -6.44 -4.22 -7.99
N HIS A 76 -6.46 -3.07 -8.64
CA HIS A 76 -5.29 -2.56 -9.38
C HIS A 76 -4.45 -1.60 -8.55
N VAL A 77 -4.90 -1.19 -7.37
CA VAL A 77 -4.16 -0.23 -6.56
C VAL A 77 -2.97 -0.92 -5.91
N PRO A 78 -1.76 -0.38 -6.07
CA PRO A 78 -0.58 -0.99 -5.43
C PRO A 78 -0.70 -1.00 -3.91
N VAL A 79 -0.30 -2.13 -3.32
CA VAL A 79 -0.36 -2.33 -1.87
C VAL A 79 1.02 -2.71 -1.36
N ALA A 80 1.49 -2.03 -0.33
CA ALA A 80 2.74 -2.35 0.36
C ALA A 80 2.43 -2.78 1.79
N ILE A 81 3.06 -3.86 2.24
CA ILE A 81 3.00 -4.29 3.63
C ILE A 81 4.16 -3.63 4.37
N ILE A 82 3.86 -2.92 5.46
CA ILE A 82 4.86 -2.30 6.32
C ILE A 82 4.69 -2.90 7.71
N SER A 83 5.51 -3.88 8.05
CA SER A 83 5.34 -4.67 9.27
C SER A 83 6.67 -5.30 9.66
N ALA A 84 6.65 -6.29 10.55
CA ALA A 84 7.85 -7.05 10.88
C ALA A 84 8.38 -7.82 9.67
N CYS A 85 7.55 -8.07 8.69
CA CYS A 85 7.90 -8.78 7.45
C CYS A 85 8.48 -10.16 7.74
N THR A 86 7.78 -10.92 8.59
CA THR A 86 8.18 -12.31 8.84
C THR A 86 8.05 -13.10 7.54
N GLN A 87 8.71 -14.26 7.48
CA GLN A 87 8.63 -15.09 6.29
C GLN A 87 7.17 -15.47 5.96
N TYR A 88 6.39 -15.77 6.99
CA TYR A 88 4.97 -16.07 6.80
C TYR A 88 4.23 -14.89 6.16
N GLU A 89 4.46 -13.67 6.67
CA GLU A 89 3.80 -12.48 6.15
C GLU A 89 4.19 -12.20 4.71
N MET A 90 5.47 -12.39 4.38
CA MET A 90 5.94 -12.15 3.03
C MET A 90 5.38 -13.19 2.05
N ASP A 91 5.38 -14.45 2.44
CA ASP A 91 4.86 -15.49 1.58
C ASP A 91 3.36 -15.34 1.36
N SER A 92 2.63 -15.04 2.42
CA SER A 92 1.18 -14.83 2.33
C SER A 92 0.85 -13.59 1.50
N GLY A 93 1.61 -12.53 1.70
CA GLY A 93 1.40 -11.29 0.94
C GLY A 93 1.64 -11.48 -0.54
N LYS A 94 2.71 -12.18 -0.89
CA LYS A 94 3.00 -12.46 -2.30
C LYS A 94 1.88 -13.29 -2.94
N ALA A 95 1.38 -14.27 -2.21
CA ALA A 95 0.27 -15.09 -2.70
C ALA A 95 -0.99 -14.28 -2.93
N LEU A 96 -1.19 -13.20 -2.17
CA LEU A 96 -2.33 -12.33 -2.30
C LEU A 96 -2.11 -11.20 -3.30
N GLY A 97 -0.95 -11.11 -3.91
CA GLY A 97 -0.67 -10.07 -4.88
C GLY A 97 -0.24 -8.74 -4.29
N VAL A 98 0.34 -8.75 -3.09
CA VAL A 98 0.94 -7.55 -2.50
C VAL A 98 2.16 -7.17 -3.31
N ASP A 99 2.33 -5.87 -3.56
CA ASP A 99 3.34 -5.40 -4.48
C ASP A 99 4.70 -5.17 -3.85
N ALA A 100 4.76 -4.89 -2.57
CA ALA A 100 6.03 -4.59 -1.91
C ALA A 100 5.95 -4.78 -0.41
N PHE A 101 7.13 -4.87 0.23
CA PHE A 101 7.26 -5.08 1.67
C PHE A 101 8.33 -4.14 2.21
N LEU A 102 8.07 -3.56 3.38
CA LEU A 102 9.05 -2.72 4.07
C LEU A 102 9.05 -3.13 5.53
N ALA A 103 10.20 -3.60 6.02
CA ALA A 103 10.31 -4.10 7.39
C ALA A 103 10.42 -2.97 8.39
N LYS A 104 9.74 -3.10 9.53
CA LYS A 104 9.89 -2.19 10.67
C LYS A 104 11.04 -2.68 11.53
N PRO A 105 11.85 -1.78 12.05
CA PRO A 105 11.85 -0.34 11.82
C PRO A 105 12.44 0.01 10.45
N PHE A 106 11.94 1.05 9.85
CA PHE A 106 12.37 1.45 8.51
C PHE A 106 12.98 2.84 8.53
N GLU A 107 13.77 3.15 7.49
CA GLU A 107 14.27 4.50 7.30
C GLU A 107 13.25 5.31 6.50
N PRO A 108 13.04 6.57 6.84
CA PRO A 108 12.08 7.39 6.09
C PRO A 108 12.36 7.46 4.59
N VAL A 109 13.64 7.47 4.20
CA VAL A 109 13.98 7.53 2.78
C VAL A 109 13.52 6.27 2.05
N ASP A 110 13.59 5.11 2.70
CA ASP A 110 13.15 3.86 2.09
C ASP A 110 11.64 3.83 1.92
N LEU A 111 10.91 4.38 2.89
CA LEU A 111 9.47 4.51 2.81
C LEU A 111 9.08 5.39 1.61
N VAL A 112 9.69 6.54 1.48
CA VAL A 112 9.37 7.49 0.42
C VAL A 112 9.67 6.89 -0.95
N GLU A 113 10.84 6.25 -1.08
CA GLU A 113 11.21 5.61 -2.34
C GLU A 113 10.25 4.49 -2.72
N LEU A 114 9.84 3.70 -1.74
CA LEU A 114 8.89 2.62 -1.98
C LEU A 114 7.57 3.17 -2.53
N VAL A 115 7.04 4.19 -1.86
CA VAL A 115 5.77 4.78 -2.27
C VAL A 115 5.89 5.40 -3.66
N ARG A 116 6.99 6.11 -3.94
CA ARG A 116 7.21 6.68 -5.27
C ARG A 116 7.25 5.62 -6.36
N ARG A 117 7.94 4.51 -6.08
CA ARG A 117 8.03 3.42 -7.04
C ARG A 117 6.66 2.83 -7.31
N LEU A 118 5.87 2.59 -6.27
CA LEU A 118 4.53 2.04 -6.43
C LEU A 118 3.60 3.01 -7.14
N MET A 119 3.76 4.30 -6.88
CA MET A 119 2.97 5.33 -7.54
C MET A 119 3.21 5.31 -9.04
N ARG A 120 4.47 5.20 -9.47
CA ARG A 120 4.82 5.12 -10.88
C ARG A 120 4.29 3.83 -11.52
N GLN A 121 4.38 2.74 -10.79
CA GLN A 121 3.90 1.44 -11.28
C GLN A 121 2.40 1.47 -11.51
N GLY A 122 1.63 2.02 -10.57
CA GLY A 122 0.20 2.14 -10.70
C GLY A 122 -0.21 3.06 -11.83
N ALA A 123 0.48 4.20 -11.97
CA ALA A 123 0.19 5.13 -13.05
C ALA A 123 0.49 4.53 -14.41
N ALA A 124 1.58 3.81 -14.53
CA ALA A 124 1.93 3.16 -15.79
C ALA A 124 0.89 2.13 -16.19
N GLY A 125 0.45 1.31 -15.23
CA GLY A 125 -0.57 0.32 -15.50
C GLY A 125 -1.90 0.95 -15.87
N ALA A 126 -2.27 2.02 -15.21
CA ALA A 126 -3.51 2.71 -15.51
C ALA A 126 -3.44 3.46 -16.83
N ALA A 127 -2.28 3.98 -17.18
CA ALA A 127 -2.14 4.79 -18.37
C ALA A 127 -2.08 3.98 -19.66
N ALA A 128 -1.72 2.72 -19.59
CA ALA A 128 -1.49 1.94 -20.79
C ALA A 128 -2.13 0.57 -20.73
N PRO A 129 -3.45 0.52 -20.65
CA PRO A 129 -4.10 -0.77 -20.50
C PRO A 129 -3.82 -1.72 -21.65
N GLY A 130 -3.71 -1.25 -22.84
CA GLY A 130 -3.48 -2.12 -23.97
C GLY A 130 -2.06 -2.59 -24.10
N ASP A 131 -1.14 -1.92 -23.43
CA ASP A 131 0.28 -2.23 -23.53
C ASP A 131 0.80 -2.98 -22.36
N ALA A 132 -0.04 -3.30 -21.47
CA ALA A 132 0.42 -3.85 -20.24
C ALA A 132 1.21 -5.08 -20.43
N GLU A 133 1.11 -5.63 -21.53
CA GLU A 133 1.85 -6.73 -21.74
C GLU A 133 3.24 -6.42 -21.87
N PRO A 134 3.73 -6.12 -22.05
CA PRO A 134 5.00 -6.27 -22.05
C PRO A 134 5.80 -5.80 -20.99
N VAL A 135 5.51 -5.71 -21.08
CA VAL A 135 6.19 -5.59 -20.56
C VAL A 135 6.81 -5.90 -19.69
N VAL A 136 6.76 -5.99 -19.77
CA VAL A 136 7.28 -6.19 -19.17
C VAL A 136 7.87 -6.54 -18.35
N GLY A 137 7.74 -6.76 -18.42
CA GLY A 137 8.09 -7.13 -17.81
C GLY A 137 8.85 -7.31 -17.17
N PRO A 138 9.25 -7.50 -17.15
CA PRO A 138 9.98 -7.79 -16.33
C PRO A 138 10.15 -7.30 -15.26
N THR A 139 10.00 -7.01 -15.38
CA THR A 139 10.09 -6.64 -14.63
C THR A 139 9.58 -6.63 -13.91
N GLY A 140 9.31 -6.77 -14.20
CA GLY A 140 8.72 -6.83 -13.66
C GLY A 140 8.41 -6.68 -13.25
#